data_fbbf221a356fa0482c5463f875661947
#
_entry.id   fbbf221a356fa0482c5463f875661947
#
_cell.length_a   1.000
_cell.length_b   1.000
_cell.length_c   1.000
_cell.angle_alpha   90.00
_cell.angle_beta   90.00
_cell.angle_gamma   90.00
#
_symmetry.space_group_name_H-M   'P 1'
#
loop_
_entity.id
_entity.type
_entity.pdbx_description
1 polymer ?
#
loop_
_entity_poly.entity_id
_entity_poly.type
_entity_poly.pdbx_seq_one_letter_code
_entity_poly.pdbx_strand_id
1 'polypeptide(L)'
;QAPTDADLLSVLIEDAQAGHDPRVVLALHTAPVDLDPFSEEAIRAANPAFGDFQNAAETLAMAEDARRMPSREPEYRNLILNQRVDMNAPFVSQRVWQECGAPVVDDFRGLPVFGGLDLSEVSDLTALVLVAPVDGVWHVKPTFWLPGQGLADKARADRVPYDLWARDGWLQTAPGRTVDYEYVAAHLRDLCETHDVRKIGFDRWNWRHLKPWLAKVGFADDQLEGDAAIFEQMGQGFESMSPALRDLESALLNKRIAHGRHPVLESCARNATVQTDSAGNRKLSKSKSHGRIDGMVALAMAMSAAGTWEGAAVIDHMAMIG
;
A
#
# COMPACT_ATOMS: atom_id res chain seq x y z
N GLN A 1 17.99 -19.37 -7.30
CA GLN A 1 18.39 -19.52 -5.88
C GLN A 1 17.34 -20.39 -5.22
N ALA A 2 17.75 -21.52 -4.64
CA ALA A 2 16.85 -22.37 -3.87
C ALA A 2 16.26 -21.54 -2.69
N PRO A 3 14.97 -21.72 -2.34
CA PRO A 3 14.41 -21.12 -1.14
C PRO A 3 15.18 -21.65 0.06
N THR A 4 15.77 -20.76 0.82
CA THR A 4 16.66 -21.05 1.94
C THR A 4 15.94 -21.57 3.19
N ASP A 5 14.60 -21.73 3.14
CA ASP A 5 13.79 -22.30 4.22
C ASP A 5 12.70 -23.21 3.62
N ALA A 6 13.11 -24.39 3.16
CA ALA A 6 12.14 -25.47 3.01
C ALA A 6 11.72 -25.86 4.41
N ASP A 7 10.47 -25.50 4.82
CA ASP A 7 9.95 -26.00 6.09
C ASP A 7 9.90 -27.54 6.08
N LEU A 8 10.00 -28.15 7.26
CA LEU A 8 10.06 -29.58 7.41
C LEU A 8 8.90 -30.31 6.72
N LEU A 9 7.69 -29.73 6.74
CA LEU A 9 6.51 -30.32 6.12
C LEU A 9 6.66 -30.39 4.60
N SER A 10 7.21 -29.36 3.96
CA SER A 10 7.48 -29.33 2.53
C SER A 10 8.46 -30.41 2.11
N VAL A 11 9.55 -30.59 2.87
CA VAL A 11 10.54 -31.64 2.62
C VAL A 11 9.90 -33.04 2.74
N LEU A 12 9.08 -33.25 3.76
CA LEU A 12 8.37 -34.54 3.97
C LEU A 12 7.36 -34.82 2.85
N ILE A 13 6.64 -33.80 2.33
CA ILE A 13 5.73 -33.96 1.22
C ILE A 13 6.49 -34.35 -0.07
N GLU A 14 7.58 -33.66 -0.38
CA GLU A 14 8.41 -33.93 -1.55
C GLU A 14 9.03 -35.32 -1.49
N ASP A 15 9.54 -35.72 -0.33
CA ASP A 15 10.11 -37.04 -0.11
C ASP A 15 9.06 -38.17 -0.24
N ALA A 16 7.87 -37.95 0.30
CA ALA A 16 6.76 -38.89 0.20
C ALA A 16 6.23 -39.00 -1.26
N GLN A 17 6.17 -37.88 -2.02
CA GLN A 17 5.81 -37.90 -3.43
C GLN A 17 6.85 -38.60 -4.29
N ALA A 18 8.11 -38.48 -3.95
CA ALA A 18 9.22 -39.19 -4.61
C ALA A 18 9.24 -40.70 -4.31
N GLY A 19 8.48 -41.14 -3.27
CA GLY A 19 8.37 -42.57 -2.91
C GLY A 19 9.65 -43.14 -2.27
N HIS A 20 10.49 -42.31 -1.69
CA HIS A 20 11.77 -42.75 -1.13
C HIS A 20 11.60 -43.68 0.08
N ASP A 21 10.58 -43.48 0.91
CA ASP A 21 10.27 -44.37 2.03
C ASP A 21 8.90 -45.04 1.87
N PRO A 22 8.84 -46.35 1.56
CA PRO A 22 7.57 -47.06 1.35
C PRO A 22 6.69 -47.17 2.61
N ARG A 23 7.19 -46.79 3.80
CA ARG A 23 6.43 -46.73 5.02
C ARG A 23 5.67 -45.42 5.21
N VAL A 24 5.97 -44.41 4.39
CA VAL A 24 5.29 -43.11 4.42
C VAL A 24 4.12 -43.12 3.45
N VAL A 25 2.93 -42.83 3.96
CA VAL A 25 1.71 -42.67 3.15
C VAL A 25 1.34 -41.19 3.14
N LEU A 26 1.24 -40.59 1.94
CA LEU A 26 0.83 -39.22 1.74
C LEU A 26 -0.62 -39.15 1.27
N ALA A 27 -1.48 -38.47 2.06
CA ALA A 27 -2.80 -38.01 1.63
C ALA A 27 -2.77 -36.48 1.52
N LEU A 28 -2.57 -35.99 0.32
CA LEU A 28 -2.46 -34.55 0.04
C LEU A 28 -3.73 -34.03 -0.63
N HIS A 29 -4.47 -33.17 0.07
CA HIS A 29 -5.63 -32.46 -0.45
C HIS A 29 -5.20 -31.07 -0.88
N THR A 30 -4.91 -30.86 -2.16
CA THR A 30 -4.52 -29.59 -2.75
C THR A 30 -5.28 -29.37 -4.07
N ALA A 31 -5.62 -28.14 -4.39
CA ALA A 31 -6.24 -27.84 -5.69
C ALA A 31 -5.20 -27.99 -6.82
N PRO A 32 -5.56 -28.64 -7.94
CA PRO A 32 -4.73 -28.65 -9.14
C PRO A 32 -4.41 -27.24 -9.61
N VAL A 33 -3.18 -27.02 -10.09
CA VAL A 33 -2.68 -25.69 -10.49
C VAL A 33 -3.27 -25.19 -11.81
N ASP A 34 -3.84 -26.07 -12.61
CA ASP A 34 -4.49 -25.80 -13.89
C ASP A 34 -5.96 -25.41 -13.77
N LEU A 35 -6.57 -25.57 -12.59
CA LEU A 35 -7.92 -25.08 -12.33
C LEU A 35 -7.91 -23.58 -12.04
N ASP A 36 -9.03 -22.89 -12.37
CA ASP A 36 -9.27 -21.54 -11.86
C ASP A 36 -9.28 -21.58 -10.33
N PRO A 37 -8.30 -20.94 -9.66
CA PRO A 37 -8.16 -21.01 -8.21
C PRO A 37 -9.38 -20.50 -7.45
N PHE A 38 -10.20 -19.67 -8.06
CA PHE A 38 -11.38 -19.09 -7.45
C PHE A 38 -12.68 -19.87 -7.77
N SER A 39 -12.56 -21.01 -8.44
CA SER A 39 -13.70 -21.87 -8.75
C SER A 39 -14.08 -22.74 -7.55
N GLU A 40 -15.36 -23.09 -7.47
CA GLU A 40 -15.85 -24.06 -6.49
C GLU A 40 -15.19 -25.43 -6.67
N GLU A 41 -14.85 -25.80 -7.90
CA GLU A 41 -14.15 -27.06 -8.22
C GLU A 41 -12.78 -27.12 -7.57
N ALA A 42 -11.99 -26.04 -7.65
CA ALA A 42 -10.69 -25.94 -7.00
C ALA A 42 -10.81 -26.03 -5.46
N ILE A 43 -11.81 -25.34 -4.88
CA ILE A 43 -12.06 -25.37 -3.44
C ILE A 43 -12.41 -26.81 -3.00
N ARG A 44 -13.30 -27.51 -3.71
CA ARG A 44 -13.69 -28.89 -3.40
C ARG A 44 -12.53 -29.87 -3.52
N ALA A 45 -11.65 -29.70 -4.48
CA ALA A 45 -10.46 -30.54 -4.65
C ALA A 45 -9.51 -30.46 -3.44
N ALA A 46 -9.38 -29.27 -2.85
CA ALA A 46 -8.53 -29.06 -1.67
C ALA A 46 -9.24 -29.33 -0.34
N ASN A 47 -10.58 -29.31 -0.30
CA ASN A 47 -11.35 -29.36 0.93
C ASN A 47 -12.47 -30.41 0.84
N PRO A 48 -12.22 -31.66 1.25
CA PRO A 48 -13.25 -32.71 1.29
C PRO A 48 -14.47 -32.37 2.15
N ALA A 49 -14.32 -31.46 3.10
CA ALA A 49 -15.37 -31.00 4.00
C ALA A 49 -16.20 -29.81 3.47
N PHE A 50 -15.92 -29.34 2.26
CA PHE A 50 -16.59 -28.17 1.69
C PHE A 50 -18.09 -28.41 1.51
N GLY A 51 -18.89 -27.54 2.15
CA GLY A 51 -20.36 -27.63 2.14
C GLY A 51 -20.95 -28.64 3.14
N ASP A 52 -20.10 -29.34 3.93
CA ASP A 52 -20.49 -30.15 5.05
C ASP A 52 -20.27 -29.37 6.34
N PHE A 53 -19.10 -29.51 7.00
CA PHE A 53 -18.79 -28.72 8.18
C PHE A 53 -17.90 -27.48 7.88
N GLN A 54 -17.38 -27.33 6.68
CA GLN A 54 -16.81 -26.07 6.19
C GLN A 54 -17.91 -25.20 5.55
N ASN A 55 -18.07 -23.96 6.02
CA ASN A 55 -19.08 -23.04 5.52
C ASN A 55 -18.81 -22.65 4.06
N ALA A 56 -19.64 -23.15 3.13
CA ALA A 56 -19.48 -22.93 1.70
C ALA A 56 -19.63 -21.45 1.31
N ALA A 57 -20.59 -20.73 1.90
CA ALA A 57 -20.85 -19.33 1.56
C ALA A 57 -19.66 -18.42 1.97
N GLU A 58 -19.11 -18.65 3.14
CA GLU A 58 -17.95 -17.91 3.64
C GLU A 58 -16.70 -18.19 2.79
N THR A 59 -16.46 -19.46 2.46
CA THR A 59 -15.30 -19.85 1.64
C THR A 59 -15.39 -19.28 0.21
N LEU A 60 -16.58 -19.24 -0.39
CA LEU A 60 -16.80 -18.61 -1.70
C LEU A 60 -16.63 -17.08 -1.63
N ALA A 61 -17.05 -16.45 -0.54
CA ALA A 61 -16.79 -15.02 -0.33
C ALA A 61 -15.28 -14.72 -0.22
N MET A 62 -14.52 -15.57 0.48
CA MET A 62 -13.05 -15.45 0.53
C MET A 62 -12.41 -15.60 -0.86
N ALA A 63 -12.92 -16.49 -1.71
CA ALA A 63 -12.45 -16.67 -3.09
C ALA A 63 -12.71 -15.40 -3.92
N GLU A 64 -13.90 -14.81 -3.82
CA GLU A 64 -14.23 -13.58 -4.55
C GLU A 64 -13.41 -12.38 -4.06
N ASP A 65 -13.18 -12.27 -2.76
CA ASP A 65 -12.31 -11.23 -2.20
C ASP A 65 -10.86 -11.39 -2.70
N ALA A 66 -10.33 -12.60 -2.72
CA ALA A 66 -8.98 -12.86 -3.24
C ALA A 66 -8.89 -12.61 -4.76
N ARG A 67 -9.95 -12.89 -5.53
CA ARG A 67 -10.04 -12.56 -6.96
C ARG A 67 -9.98 -11.04 -7.19
N ARG A 68 -10.59 -10.25 -6.32
CA ARG A 68 -10.62 -8.78 -6.42
C ARG A 68 -9.33 -8.12 -5.92
N MET A 69 -8.70 -8.72 -4.91
CA MET A 69 -7.49 -8.19 -4.24
C MET A 69 -6.33 -9.19 -4.36
N PRO A 70 -5.41 -9.01 -5.31
CA PRO A 70 -4.27 -9.90 -5.52
C PRO A 70 -3.38 -10.08 -4.28
N SER A 71 -3.36 -9.10 -3.38
CA SER A 71 -2.63 -9.19 -2.11
C SER A 71 -3.20 -10.24 -1.15
N ARG A 72 -4.44 -10.67 -1.33
CA ARG A 72 -5.09 -11.74 -0.56
C ARG A 72 -4.98 -13.11 -1.23
N GLU A 73 -4.67 -13.15 -2.52
CA GLU A 73 -4.59 -14.40 -3.27
C GLU A 73 -3.57 -15.40 -2.69
N PRO A 74 -2.33 -15.00 -2.29
CA PRO A 74 -1.38 -15.93 -1.69
C PRO A 74 -1.88 -16.58 -0.39
N GLU A 75 -2.52 -15.79 0.47
CA GLU A 75 -3.12 -16.29 1.71
C GLU A 75 -4.27 -17.26 1.42
N TYR A 76 -5.17 -16.88 0.51
CA TYR A 76 -6.28 -17.72 0.07
C TYR A 76 -5.80 -19.04 -0.55
N ARG A 77 -4.81 -19.00 -1.47
CA ARG A 77 -4.22 -20.20 -2.07
C ARG A 77 -3.57 -21.11 -1.03
N ASN A 78 -2.88 -20.53 -0.05
CA ASN A 78 -2.24 -21.30 1.01
C ASN A 78 -3.26 -21.92 1.97
N LEU A 79 -4.23 -21.14 2.50
CA LEU A 79 -5.15 -21.58 3.55
C LEU A 79 -6.36 -22.37 3.02
N ILE A 80 -6.85 -22.05 1.82
CA ILE A 80 -8.05 -22.67 1.26
C ILE A 80 -7.71 -23.72 0.21
N LEU A 81 -6.76 -23.46 -0.67
CA LEU A 81 -6.42 -24.38 -1.74
C LEU A 81 -5.25 -25.32 -1.40
N ASN A 82 -4.64 -25.16 -0.23
CA ASN A 82 -3.48 -25.92 0.24
C ASN A 82 -2.32 -25.89 -0.77
N GLN A 83 -2.21 -24.80 -1.54
CA GLN A 83 -1.16 -24.59 -2.53
C GLN A 83 0.02 -23.85 -1.92
N ARG A 84 1.24 -24.23 -2.30
CA ARG A 84 2.46 -23.45 -2.00
C ARG A 84 2.53 -22.28 -2.96
N VAL A 85 2.61 -21.08 -2.42
CA VAL A 85 2.64 -19.83 -3.19
C VAL A 85 3.73 -18.91 -2.71
N ASP A 86 4.23 -18.06 -3.60
CA ASP A 86 5.09 -16.96 -3.19
C ASP A 86 4.25 -15.96 -2.38
N MET A 87 4.77 -15.58 -1.20
CA MET A 87 4.10 -14.64 -0.28
C MET A 87 4.16 -13.18 -0.78
N ASN A 88 4.65 -12.93 -1.99
CA ASN A 88 4.72 -11.62 -2.61
C ASN A 88 3.65 -11.51 -3.71
N ALA A 89 2.68 -10.63 -3.49
CA ALA A 89 1.62 -10.36 -4.45
C ALA A 89 1.49 -8.84 -4.70
N PRO A 90 0.96 -8.41 -5.86
CA PRO A 90 0.56 -7.03 -6.05
C PRO A 90 -0.41 -6.60 -4.93
N PHE A 91 -0.25 -5.38 -4.42
CA PHE A 91 -1.14 -4.87 -3.36
C PHE A 91 -2.57 -4.71 -3.86
N VAL A 92 -2.74 -4.19 -5.07
CA VAL A 92 -4.05 -3.92 -5.66
C VAL A 92 -4.08 -4.37 -7.13
N SER A 93 -5.20 -4.94 -7.57
CA SER A 93 -5.39 -5.23 -8.99
C SER A 93 -5.59 -3.95 -9.79
N GLN A 94 -5.14 -3.96 -11.04
CA GLN A 94 -5.35 -2.83 -11.95
C GLN A 94 -6.83 -2.46 -12.07
N ARG A 95 -7.73 -3.44 -12.05
CA ARG A 95 -9.17 -3.23 -12.11
C ARG A 95 -9.68 -2.44 -10.90
N VAL A 96 -9.36 -2.88 -9.67
CA VAL A 96 -9.80 -2.21 -8.44
C VAL A 96 -9.25 -0.79 -8.38
N TRP A 97 -7.97 -0.61 -8.74
CA TRP A 97 -7.36 0.71 -8.83
C TRP A 97 -8.09 1.62 -9.82
N GLN A 98 -8.37 1.14 -11.04
CA GLN A 98 -9.09 1.91 -12.07
C GLN A 98 -10.52 2.29 -11.66
N GLU A 99 -11.22 1.41 -10.92
CA GLU A 99 -12.56 1.68 -10.40
C GLU A 99 -12.58 2.86 -9.40
N CYS A 100 -11.44 3.17 -8.77
CA CYS A 100 -11.24 4.30 -7.85
C CYS A 100 -10.68 5.57 -8.54
N GLY A 101 -10.60 5.58 -9.87
CA GLY A 101 -9.99 6.66 -10.67
C GLY A 101 -10.89 7.87 -10.91
N ALA A 102 -11.94 8.09 -10.13
CA ALA A 102 -12.82 9.25 -10.23
C ALA A 102 -12.06 10.57 -10.08
N PRO A 103 -12.55 11.68 -10.70
CA PRO A 103 -11.94 12.99 -10.55
C PRO A 103 -11.84 13.42 -9.09
N VAL A 104 -10.75 14.08 -8.75
CA VAL A 104 -10.52 14.68 -7.43
C VAL A 104 -11.08 16.10 -7.44
N VAL A 105 -11.64 16.56 -6.32
CA VAL A 105 -12.06 17.97 -6.18
C VAL A 105 -10.85 18.89 -6.35
N ASP A 106 -11.05 20.05 -6.98
CA ASP A 106 -9.96 20.96 -7.35
C ASP A 106 -9.22 21.53 -6.13
N ASP A 107 -9.90 21.69 -5.00
CA ASP A 107 -9.36 22.31 -3.80
C ASP A 107 -9.77 21.56 -2.53
N PHE A 108 -8.85 21.49 -1.56
CA PHE A 108 -9.09 20.93 -0.22
C PHE A 108 -9.28 22.01 0.85
N ARG A 109 -9.30 23.29 0.49
CA ARG A 109 -9.57 24.38 1.45
C ARG A 109 -10.92 24.21 2.12
N GLY A 110 -10.94 24.33 3.45
CA GLY A 110 -12.16 24.14 4.24
C GLY A 110 -12.53 22.68 4.54
N LEU A 111 -11.76 21.72 4.03
CA LEU A 111 -11.89 20.31 4.38
C LEU A 111 -10.80 19.92 5.38
N PRO A 112 -11.06 18.95 6.29
CA PRO A 112 -10.00 18.36 7.10
C PRO A 112 -9.07 17.56 6.19
N VAL A 113 -7.77 17.88 6.24
CA VAL A 113 -6.74 17.26 5.39
C VAL A 113 -5.82 16.40 6.23
N PHE A 114 -5.55 15.21 5.75
CA PHE A 114 -4.58 14.28 6.32
C PHE A 114 -3.51 13.97 5.29
N GLY A 115 -2.28 13.76 5.75
CA GLY A 115 -1.16 13.53 4.86
C GLY A 115 -0.36 12.29 5.22
N GLY A 116 0.36 11.78 4.24
CA GLY A 116 1.44 10.80 4.44
C GLY A 116 2.66 11.26 3.65
N LEU A 117 3.82 11.20 4.29
CA LEU A 117 5.08 11.67 3.75
C LEU A 117 6.13 10.56 3.77
N ASP A 118 6.53 10.09 2.60
CA ASP A 118 7.66 9.15 2.42
C ASP A 118 8.85 9.91 1.83
N LEU A 119 9.87 10.13 2.65
CA LEU A 119 11.07 10.90 2.32
C LEU A 119 12.16 9.99 1.78
N SER A 120 12.73 10.37 0.65
CA SER A 120 13.94 9.73 0.13
C SER A 120 15.21 10.26 0.81
N GLU A 121 16.26 9.43 0.90
CA GLU A 121 17.53 9.84 1.50
C GLU A 121 18.40 10.67 0.55
N VAL A 122 18.46 10.37 -0.74
CA VAL A 122 19.40 11.00 -1.68
C VAL A 122 18.78 11.36 -3.01
N SER A 123 18.55 10.38 -3.87
CA SER A 123 18.13 10.59 -5.28
C SER A 123 16.86 9.84 -5.63
N ASP A 124 16.15 9.41 -4.62
CA ASP A 124 14.94 8.61 -4.75
C ASP A 124 13.67 9.48 -4.81
N LEU A 125 12.55 8.88 -5.13
CA LEU A 125 11.26 9.56 -5.17
C LEU A 125 10.84 9.95 -3.76
N THR A 126 10.62 11.23 -3.52
CA THR A 126 9.94 11.72 -2.31
C THR A 126 8.47 11.92 -2.63
N ALA A 127 7.60 11.44 -1.76
CA ALA A 127 6.16 11.49 -1.96
C ALA A 127 5.44 12.09 -0.74
N LEU A 128 4.60 13.08 -0.99
CA LEU A 128 3.56 13.55 -0.08
C LEU A 128 2.21 13.21 -0.69
N VAL A 129 1.36 12.49 0.03
CA VAL A 129 0.01 12.21 -0.42
C VAL A 129 -0.96 12.78 0.60
N LEU A 130 -1.86 13.63 0.13
CA LEU A 130 -2.93 14.21 0.94
C LEU A 130 -4.23 13.48 0.66
N VAL A 131 -5.04 13.32 1.72
CA VAL A 131 -6.41 12.83 1.61
C VAL A 131 -7.36 13.76 2.36
N ALA A 132 -8.54 13.98 1.77
CA ALA A 132 -9.62 14.75 2.40
C ALA A 132 -10.96 14.06 2.12
N PRO A 133 -11.90 13.99 3.10
CA PRO A 133 -13.18 13.36 2.91
C PRO A 133 -14.16 14.31 2.19
N VAL A 134 -14.81 13.83 1.15
CA VAL A 134 -15.87 14.51 0.43
C VAL A 134 -16.98 13.50 0.15
N ASP A 135 -18.18 13.73 0.69
CA ASP A 135 -19.35 12.88 0.48
C ASP A 135 -19.11 11.37 0.71
N GLY A 136 -18.34 11.03 1.75
CA GLY A 136 -18.01 9.64 2.10
C GLY A 136 -16.88 9.01 1.29
N VAL A 137 -16.24 9.77 0.39
CA VAL A 137 -15.11 9.33 -0.43
C VAL A 137 -13.86 10.11 -0.04
N TRP A 138 -12.72 9.42 0.07
CA TRP A 138 -11.42 10.03 0.28
C TRP A 138 -10.84 10.49 -1.06
N HIS A 139 -10.77 11.80 -1.24
CA HIS A 139 -10.11 12.43 -2.39
C HIS A 139 -8.61 12.51 -2.15
N VAL A 140 -7.80 12.08 -3.13
CA VAL A 140 -6.35 11.89 -3.00
C VAL A 140 -5.60 12.90 -3.87
N LYS A 141 -4.73 13.72 -3.27
CA LYS A 141 -3.84 14.65 -3.98
C LYS A 141 -2.38 14.35 -3.67
N PRO A 142 -1.65 13.71 -4.57
CA PRO A 142 -0.23 13.46 -4.39
C PRO A 142 0.63 14.61 -4.89
N THR A 143 1.77 14.82 -4.25
CA THR A 143 2.88 15.64 -4.70
C THR A 143 4.16 14.81 -4.67
N PHE A 144 4.93 14.86 -5.74
CA PHE A 144 6.15 14.07 -5.87
C PHE A 144 7.34 14.97 -6.20
N TRP A 145 8.52 14.61 -5.68
CA TRP A 145 9.78 15.31 -5.97
C TRP A 145 10.86 14.34 -6.39
N LEU A 146 11.64 14.74 -7.39
CA LEU A 146 12.91 14.14 -7.78
C LEU A 146 13.97 15.24 -7.98
N PRO A 147 15.28 14.90 -7.88
CA PRO A 147 16.33 15.80 -8.29
C PRO A 147 16.20 16.16 -9.77
N GLY A 148 16.32 17.44 -10.11
CA GLY A 148 16.25 17.90 -11.50
C GLY A 148 17.51 17.56 -12.28
N GLN A 149 18.67 17.57 -11.63
CA GLN A 149 19.93 17.23 -12.29
C GLN A 149 20.04 15.73 -12.58
N GLY A 150 20.16 15.37 -13.85
CA GLY A 150 20.24 13.97 -14.29
C GLY A 150 18.87 13.28 -14.43
N LEU A 151 17.76 14.02 -14.38
CA LEU A 151 16.42 13.44 -14.46
C LEU A 151 16.19 12.61 -15.74
N ALA A 152 16.65 13.10 -16.90
CA ALA A 152 16.51 12.38 -18.18
C ALA A 152 17.34 11.08 -18.20
N ASP A 153 18.53 11.06 -17.58
CA ASP A 153 19.35 9.86 -17.47
C ASP A 153 18.68 8.84 -16.54
N LYS A 154 18.11 9.32 -15.43
CA LYS A 154 17.34 8.50 -14.50
C LYS A 154 16.09 7.93 -15.17
N ALA A 155 15.36 8.73 -15.94
CA ALA A 155 14.19 8.28 -16.68
C ALA A 155 14.53 7.11 -17.63
N ARG A 156 15.66 7.22 -18.32
CA ARG A 156 16.17 6.14 -19.21
C ARG A 156 16.60 4.90 -18.44
N ALA A 157 17.33 5.07 -17.34
CA ALA A 157 17.83 3.96 -16.53
C ALA A 157 16.68 3.17 -15.87
N ASP A 158 15.72 3.88 -15.29
CA ASP A 158 14.56 3.28 -14.60
C ASP A 158 13.46 2.85 -15.59
N ARG A 159 13.54 3.28 -16.87
CA ARG A 159 12.49 3.11 -17.91
C ARG A 159 11.13 3.68 -17.48
N VAL A 160 11.18 4.83 -16.83
CA VAL A 160 10.01 5.56 -16.31
C VAL A 160 10.07 6.99 -16.82
N PRO A 161 8.98 7.57 -17.37
CA PRO A 161 8.99 8.86 -18.04
C PRO A 161 8.98 10.03 -17.05
N TYR A 162 9.95 10.13 -16.15
CA TYR A 162 10.05 11.18 -15.15
C TYR A 162 10.17 12.57 -15.75
N ASP A 163 10.89 12.69 -16.85
CA ASP A 163 11.06 13.93 -17.62
C ASP A 163 9.75 14.44 -18.23
N LEU A 164 8.92 13.53 -18.74
CA LEU A 164 7.58 13.87 -19.24
C LEU A 164 6.68 14.27 -18.08
N TRP A 165 6.69 13.54 -16.98
CA TRP A 165 5.88 13.88 -15.80
C TRP A 165 6.27 15.22 -15.19
N ALA A 166 7.58 15.55 -15.18
CA ALA A 166 8.05 16.85 -14.72
C ALA A 166 7.61 18.00 -15.66
N ARG A 167 7.72 17.80 -16.97
CA ARG A 167 7.26 18.76 -17.97
C ARG A 167 5.75 19.04 -17.88
N ASP A 168 4.98 17.99 -17.65
CA ASP A 168 3.51 18.05 -17.62
C ASP A 168 2.96 18.44 -16.23
N GLY A 169 3.86 18.72 -15.23
CA GLY A 169 3.50 19.21 -13.90
C GLY A 169 3.09 18.13 -12.89
N TRP A 170 3.20 16.83 -13.24
CA TRP A 170 2.87 15.72 -12.36
C TRP A 170 3.99 15.37 -11.35
N LEU A 171 5.19 15.85 -11.61
CA LEU A 171 6.38 15.62 -10.80
C LEU A 171 7.12 16.95 -10.63
N GLN A 172 7.41 17.35 -9.41
CA GLN A 172 8.23 18.51 -9.11
C GLN A 172 9.72 18.14 -9.13
N THR A 173 10.56 19.07 -9.61
CA THR A 173 12.01 18.87 -9.61
C THR A 173 12.67 19.78 -8.60
N ALA A 174 13.46 19.21 -7.68
CA ALA A 174 14.32 19.96 -6.80
C ALA A 174 15.63 20.34 -7.54
N PRO A 175 16.21 21.52 -7.33
CA PRO A 175 17.53 21.86 -7.85
C PRO A 175 18.62 20.92 -7.33
N GLY A 176 19.61 20.59 -8.18
CA GLY A 176 20.73 19.74 -7.77
C GLY A 176 20.51 18.25 -7.96
N ARG A 177 21.32 17.43 -7.26
CA ARG A 177 21.39 15.97 -7.36
C ARG A 177 20.60 15.23 -6.29
N THR A 178 20.08 15.95 -5.29
CA THR A 178 19.31 15.42 -4.16
C THR A 178 18.02 16.22 -4.01
N VAL A 179 17.00 15.63 -3.42
CA VAL A 179 15.83 16.36 -2.96
C VAL A 179 16.21 17.05 -1.66
N ASP A 180 16.40 18.37 -1.71
CA ASP A 180 16.67 19.16 -0.51
C ASP A 180 15.39 19.25 0.32
N TYR A 181 15.48 18.86 1.60
CA TYR A 181 14.35 18.91 2.52
C TYR A 181 13.81 20.32 2.79
N GLU A 182 14.57 21.35 2.46
CA GLU A 182 14.09 22.73 2.49
C GLU A 182 12.86 22.93 1.58
N TYR A 183 12.86 22.36 0.38
CA TYR A 183 11.72 22.41 -0.54
C TYR A 183 10.49 21.70 0.00
N VAL A 184 10.70 20.53 0.60
CA VAL A 184 9.62 19.75 1.22
C VAL A 184 9.05 20.54 2.42
N ALA A 185 9.92 21.09 3.29
CA ALA A 185 9.50 21.86 4.44
C ALA A 185 8.74 23.14 4.06
N ALA A 186 9.22 23.87 3.04
CA ALA A 186 8.54 25.06 2.52
C ALA A 186 7.15 24.72 1.97
N HIS A 187 7.02 23.63 1.20
CA HIS A 187 5.74 23.16 0.69
C HIS A 187 4.77 22.77 1.82
N LEU A 188 5.27 22.05 2.85
CA LEU A 188 4.46 21.68 4.01
C LEU A 188 3.98 22.91 4.79
N ARG A 189 4.83 23.95 4.90
CA ARG A 189 4.45 25.21 5.54
C ARG A 189 3.32 25.90 4.80
N ASP A 190 3.47 26.11 3.49
CA ASP A 190 2.44 26.70 2.63
C ASP A 190 1.13 25.91 2.71
N LEU A 191 1.21 24.60 2.70
CA LEU A 191 0.06 23.70 2.85
C LEU A 191 -0.67 23.93 4.19
N CYS A 192 0.06 23.95 5.31
CA CYS A 192 -0.54 24.16 6.63
C CYS A 192 -1.08 25.59 6.84
N GLU A 193 -0.60 26.58 6.08
CA GLU A 193 -1.14 27.94 6.10
C GLU A 193 -2.43 28.09 5.28
N THR A 194 -2.60 27.26 4.25
CA THR A 194 -3.70 27.38 3.29
C THR A 194 -4.80 26.35 3.49
N HIS A 195 -4.53 25.24 4.19
CA HIS A 195 -5.45 24.12 4.41
C HIS A 195 -5.58 23.77 5.89
N ASP A 196 -6.68 23.15 6.26
CA ASP A 196 -6.91 22.60 7.60
C ASP A 196 -6.21 21.24 7.75
N VAL A 197 -4.88 21.25 7.80
CA VAL A 197 -4.08 20.04 7.95
C VAL A 197 -4.16 19.54 9.39
N ARG A 198 -4.77 18.39 9.58
CA ARG A 198 -5.01 17.78 10.88
C ARG A 198 -3.84 16.91 11.32
N LYS A 199 -3.32 16.08 10.42
CA LYS A 199 -2.24 15.16 10.74
C LYS A 199 -1.47 14.75 9.48
N ILE A 200 -0.16 14.55 9.62
CA ILE A 200 0.74 14.02 8.58
C ILE A 200 1.54 12.88 9.16
N GLY A 201 1.26 11.65 8.71
CA GLY A 201 2.07 10.48 9.01
C GLY A 201 3.39 10.51 8.23
N PHE A 202 4.50 10.19 8.86
CA PHE A 202 5.82 10.17 8.21
C PHE A 202 6.70 9.05 8.75
N ASP A 203 7.70 8.63 7.93
CA ASP A 203 8.68 7.64 8.37
C ASP A 203 9.67 8.25 9.38
N ARG A 204 9.70 7.68 10.59
CA ARG A 204 10.55 8.11 11.71
C ARG A 204 12.05 8.19 11.38
N TRP A 205 12.55 7.40 10.41
CA TRP A 205 13.98 7.34 10.11
C TRP A 205 14.53 8.64 9.52
N ASN A 206 13.73 9.32 8.70
CA ASN A 206 14.12 10.57 8.05
C ASN A 206 13.70 11.83 8.82
N TRP A 207 13.00 11.68 9.94
CA TRP A 207 12.55 12.81 10.77
C TRP A 207 13.66 13.73 11.21
N ARG A 208 14.78 13.17 11.71
CA ARG A 208 15.94 13.95 12.17
C ARG A 208 16.51 14.90 11.10
N HIS A 209 16.30 14.57 9.82
CA HIS A 209 16.78 15.36 8.70
C HIS A 209 15.76 16.42 8.27
N LEU A 210 14.47 16.16 8.38
CA LEU A 210 13.40 17.10 8.03
C LEU A 210 13.11 18.10 9.16
N LYS A 211 13.10 17.68 10.42
CA LYS A 211 12.73 18.51 11.59
C LYS A 211 13.45 19.87 11.64
N PRO A 212 14.79 19.99 11.43
CA PRO A 212 15.47 21.27 11.43
C PRO A 212 14.96 22.25 10.37
N TRP A 213 14.56 21.73 9.20
CA TRP A 213 14.01 22.53 8.11
C TRP A 213 12.58 22.98 8.42
N LEU A 214 11.75 22.14 9.04
CA LEU A 214 10.42 22.53 9.49
C LEU A 214 10.50 23.67 10.52
N ALA A 215 11.40 23.57 11.50
CA ALA A 215 11.64 24.65 12.45
C ALA A 215 12.12 25.95 11.76
N LYS A 216 13.01 25.85 10.76
CA LYS A 216 13.51 26.97 9.97
C LYS A 216 12.41 27.69 9.19
N VAL A 217 11.42 26.97 8.68
CA VAL A 217 10.27 27.55 7.97
C VAL A 217 9.12 27.96 8.89
N GLY A 218 9.33 27.90 10.23
CA GLY A 218 8.44 28.51 11.22
C GLY A 218 7.40 27.59 11.85
N PHE A 219 7.57 26.26 11.78
CA PHE A 219 6.79 25.36 12.63
C PHE A 219 7.25 25.47 14.09
N ALA A 220 6.30 25.61 15.01
CA ALA A 220 6.56 25.63 16.44
C ALA A 220 6.82 24.21 16.98
N ASP A 221 7.54 24.10 18.11
CA ASP A 221 7.92 22.79 18.67
C ASP A 221 6.71 21.91 19.02
N ASP A 222 5.62 22.50 19.50
CA ASP A 222 4.37 21.81 19.82
C ASP A 222 3.63 21.29 18.56
N GLN A 223 3.83 21.90 17.40
CA GLN A 223 3.34 21.41 16.12
C GLN A 223 4.17 20.25 15.59
N LEU A 224 5.44 20.14 15.98
CA LEU A 224 6.37 19.12 15.55
C LEU A 224 6.35 17.87 16.43
N GLU A 225 6.17 18.03 17.74
CA GLU A 225 6.22 16.95 18.73
C GLU A 225 5.24 17.22 19.88
N GLY A 226 4.66 16.16 20.45
CA GLY A 226 3.72 16.23 21.55
C GLY A 226 2.27 15.92 21.14
N ASP A 227 1.33 16.11 22.06
CA ASP A 227 -0.08 15.73 21.87
C ASP A 227 -0.81 16.56 20.80
N ALA A 228 -0.35 17.80 20.58
CA ALA A 228 -0.88 18.71 19.57
C ALA A 228 -0.12 18.65 18.23
N ALA A 229 0.83 17.72 18.08
CA ALA A 229 1.66 17.63 16.89
C ALA A 229 0.83 17.31 15.63
N ILE A 230 1.12 18.06 14.56
CA ILE A 230 0.61 17.80 13.23
C ILE A 230 1.31 16.58 12.63
N PHE A 231 2.58 16.34 13.00
CA PHE A 231 3.42 15.28 12.47
C PHE A 231 3.38 14.05 13.38
N GLU A 232 2.97 12.91 12.80
CA GLU A 232 2.88 11.61 13.50
C GLU A 232 3.91 10.63 12.97
N GLN A 233 4.73 10.09 13.87
CA GLN A 233 5.72 9.09 13.49
C GLN A 233 5.08 7.75 13.20
N MET A 234 5.34 7.20 12.03
CA MET A 234 4.85 5.91 11.59
C MET A 234 6.01 5.00 11.16
N GLY A 235 6.00 3.76 11.62
CA GLY A 235 6.99 2.77 11.18
C GLY A 235 6.58 2.15 9.83
N GLN A 236 7.57 1.74 9.02
CA GLN A 236 7.33 0.96 7.80
C GLN A 236 7.40 -0.56 8.03
N GLY A 237 7.39 -1.01 9.29
CA GLY A 237 7.32 -2.42 9.69
C GLY A 237 5.92 -3.00 9.61
N PHE A 238 5.81 -4.30 9.85
CA PHE A 238 4.53 -5.02 9.82
C PHE A 238 3.50 -4.47 10.81
N GLU A 239 3.93 -4.10 12.01
CA GLU A 239 3.08 -3.59 13.08
C GLU A 239 2.29 -2.34 12.66
N SER A 240 2.98 -1.35 12.10
CA SER A 240 2.36 -0.08 11.69
C SER A 240 1.70 -0.16 10.32
N MET A 241 2.33 -0.85 9.35
CA MET A 241 1.81 -0.89 7.98
C MET A 241 0.62 -1.83 7.81
N SER A 242 0.52 -2.91 8.61
CA SER A 242 -0.56 -3.88 8.43
C SER A 242 -1.96 -3.28 8.65
N PRO A 243 -2.24 -2.52 9.73
CA PRO A 243 -3.52 -1.82 9.87
C PRO A 243 -3.72 -0.75 8.77
N ALA A 244 -2.71 0.04 8.44
CA ALA A 244 -2.81 1.07 7.40
C ALA A 244 -3.16 0.50 6.02
N LEU A 245 -2.56 -0.64 5.66
CA LEU A 245 -2.90 -1.32 4.40
C LEU A 245 -4.29 -1.92 4.42
N ARG A 246 -4.79 -2.39 5.57
CA ARG A 246 -6.16 -2.89 5.72
C ARG A 246 -7.18 -1.79 5.49
N ASP A 247 -6.95 -0.61 6.07
CA ASP A 247 -7.84 0.54 5.92
C ASP A 247 -7.85 1.05 4.46
N LEU A 248 -6.67 1.15 3.83
CA LEU A 248 -6.55 1.51 2.42
C LEU A 248 -7.22 0.47 1.51
N GLU A 249 -7.01 -0.83 1.76
CA GLU A 249 -7.62 -1.93 1.02
C GLU A 249 -9.16 -1.87 1.13
N SER A 250 -9.67 -1.70 2.34
CA SER A 250 -11.12 -1.53 2.57
C SER A 250 -11.68 -0.35 1.78
N ALA A 251 -11.00 0.80 1.82
CA ALA A 251 -11.43 1.98 1.07
C ALA A 251 -11.43 1.76 -0.44
N LEU A 252 -10.42 1.07 -0.99
CA LEU A 252 -10.33 0.72 -2.42
C LEU A 252 -11.43 -0.25 -2.84
N LEU A 253 -11.66 -1.33 -2.07
CA LEU A 253 -12.67 -2.34 -2.38
C LEU A 253 -14.09 -1.77 -2.37
N ASN A 254 -14.35 -0.84 -1.44
CA ASN A 254 -15.64 -0.18 -1.29
C ASN A 254 -15.77 1.10 -2.17
N LYS A 255 -14.81 1.35 -3.07
CA LYS A 255 -14.79 2.52 -3.97
C LYS A 255 -14.86 3.86 -3.23
N ARG A 256 -14.33 3.90 -2.00
CA ARG A 256 -14.26 5.11 -1.17
C ARG A 256 -12.97 5.90 -1.35
N ILE A 257 -12.31 5.74 -2.50
CA ILE A 257 -11.13 6.48 -2.92
C ILE A 257 -11.41 7.14 -4.28
N ALA A 258 -11.02 8.40 -4.42
CA ALA A 258 -10.95 9.10 -5.70
C ALA A 258 -9.53 9.64 -5.89
N HIS A 259 -8.74 9.01 -6.78
CA HIS A 259 -7.32 9.37 -6.97
C HIS A 259 -7.02 10.11 -8.27
N GLY A 260 -8.03 10.43 -9.08
CA GLY A 260 -7.90 11.29 -10.25
C GLY A 260 -6.95 10.78 -11.34
N ARG A 261 -6.52 9.51 -11.26
CA ARG A 261 -5.57 8.89 -12.20
C ARG A 261 -4.24 9.63 -12.33
N HIS A 262 -3.71 10.14 -11.22
CA HIS A 262 -2.39 10.78 -11.21
C HIS A 262 -1.30 9.80 -11.68
N PRO A 263 -0.54 10.10 -12.77
CA PRO A 263 0.27 9.08 -13.45
C PRO A 263 1.42 8.54 -12.61
N VAL A 264 2.03 9.37 -11.75
CA VAL A 264 3.11 8.93 -10.85
C VAL A 264 2.55 8.00 -9.77
N LEU A 265 1.39 8.35 -9.17
CA LEU A 265 0.73 7.51 -8.17
C LEU A 265 0.24 6.18 -8.78
N GLU A 266 -0.28 6.22 -10.01
CA GLU A 266 -0.69 5.02 -10.75
C GLU A 266 0.50 4.09 -11.03
N SER A 267 1.67 4.65 -11.36
CA SER A 267 2.91 3.88 -11.49
C SER A 267 3.31 3.24 -10.16
N CYS A 268 3.24 3.98 -9.04
CA CYS A 268 3.51 3.44 -7.71
C CYS A 268 2.54 2.31 -7.34
N ALA A 269 1.25 2.46 -7.64
CA ALA A 269 0.24 1.43 -7.37
C ALA A 269 0.49 0.14 -8.16
N ARG A 270 0.89 0.26 -9.42
CA ARG A 270 1.24 -0.87 -10.29
C ARG A 270 2.45 -1.66 -9.79
N ASN A 271 3.42 -0.96 -9.21
CA ASN A 271 4.65 -1.54 -8.69
C ASN A 271 4.52 -2.11 -7.26
N ALA A 272 3.48 -1.69 -6.52
CA ALA A 272 3.33 -2.03 -5.12
C ALA A 272 3.08 -3.53 -4.91
N THR A 273 3.99 -4.19 -4.21
CA THR A 273 3.87 -5.57 -3.77
C THR A 273 3.77 -5.65 -2.26
N VAL A 274 3.02 -6.63 -1.79
CA VAL A 274 2.85 -6.92 -0.36
C VAL A 274 3.77 -8.07 0.04
N GLN A 275 4.39 -7.93 1.18
CA GLN A 275 5.02 -9.02 1.91
C GLN A 275 4.17 -9.33 3.13
N THR A 276 3.90 -10.62 3.36
CA THR A 276 3.17 -11.11 4.55
C THR A 276 4.13 -11.87 5.46
N ASP A 277 4.01 -11.68 6.77
CA ASP A 277 4.74 -12.48 7.76
C ASP A 277 3.95 -13.74 8.15
N SER A 278 4.54 -14.59 8.99
CA SER A 278 3.93 -15.84 9.46
C SER A 278 2.66 -15.64 10.32
N ALA A 279 2.44 -14.44 10.85
CA ALA A 279 1.26 -14.08 11.62
C ALA A 279 0.15 -13.43 10.76
N GLY A 280 0.35 -13.32 9.43
CA GLY A 280 -0.59 -12.69 8.50
C GLY A 280 -0.50 -11.16 8.45
N ASN A 281 0.46 -10.54 9.14
CA ASN A 281 0.66 -9.11 9.03
C ASN A 281 1.30 -8.76 7.68
N ARG A 282 0.92 -7.61 7.13
CA ARG A 282 1.30 -7.18 5.78
C ARG A 282 2.05 -5.85 5.79
N LYS A 283 3.01 -5.72 4.89
CA LYS A 283 3.67 -4.44 4.58
C LYS A 283 3.98 -4.32 3.10
N LEU A 284 4.12 -3.10 2.61
CA LEU A 284 4.65 -2.86 1.27
C LEU A 284 6.15 -3.19 1.23
N SER A 285 6.59 -3.85 0.17
CA SER A 285 7.97 -4.30 0.03
C SER A 285 8.68 -3.54 -1.08
N LYS A 286 9.58 -2.61 -0.70
CA LYS A 286 10.43 -1.88 -1.66
C LYS A 286 11.42 -2.82 -2.40
N SER A 287 11.91 -3.86 -1.73
CA SER A 287 12.89 -4.80 -2.30
C SER A 287 12.31 -5.80 -3.30
N LYS A 288 11.00 -6.04 -3.25
CA LYS A 288 10.29 -6.98 -4.12
C LYS A 288 9.49 -6.28 -5.22
N SER A 289 9.40 -4.97 -5.17
CA SER A 289 8.73 -4.13 -6.17
C SER A 289 9.61 -3.95 -7.41
N HIS A 290 8.98 -3.94 -8.58
CA HIS A 290 9.67 -3.73 -9.86
C HIS A 290 10.01 -2.26 -10.15
N GLY A 291 9.66 -1.34 -9.25
CA GLY A 291 9.87 0.10 -9.37
C GLY A 291 9.48 0.84 -8.09
N ARG A 292 9.33 2.14 -8.18
CA ARG A 292 9.02 3.01 -7.04
C ARG A 292 7.62 2.77 -6.51
N ILE A 293 7.48 2.76 -5.18
CA ILE A 293 6.21 2.57 -4.48
C ILE A 293 5.94 3.67 -3.44
N ASP A 294 6.79 4.69 -3.39
CA ASP A 294 6.79 5.74 -2.36
C ASP A 294 5.43 6.44 -2.25
N GLY A 295 4.75 6.65 -3.38
CA GLY A 295 3.37 7.16 -3.39
C GLY A 295 2.36 6.26 -2.69
N MET A 296 2.50 4.93 -2.78
CA MET A 296 1.61 4.01 -2.10
C MET A 296 1.93 3.89 -0.60
N VAL A 297 3.20 3.99 -0.23
CA VAL A 297 3.63 4.08 1.18
C VAL A 297 3.04 5.36 1.80
N ALA A 298 3.20 6.51 1.14
CA ALA A 298 2.64 7.77 1.58
C ALA A 298 1.10 7.74 1.65
N LEU A 299 0.41 7.14 0.66
CA LEU A 299 -1.05 6.99 0.70
C LEU A 299 -1.51 6.12 1.88
N ALA A 300 -0.83 5.01 2.17
CA ALA A 300 -1.14 4.18 3.32
C ALA A 300 -0.95 4.94 4.65
N MET A 301 0.12 5.74 4.77
CA MET A 301 0.34 6.61 5.93
C MET A 301 -0.75 7.69 6.06
N ALA A 302 -1.18 8.31 4.95
CA ALA A 302 -2.25 9.30 4.94
C ALA A 302 -3.58 8.70 5.40
N MET A 303 -3.93 7.51 4.93
CA MET A 303 -5.14 6.80 5.35
C MET A 303 -5.09 6.39 6.83
N SER A 304 -3.92 5.97 7.33
CA SER A 304 -3.72 5.70 8.75
C SER A 304 -3.89 6.95 9.60
N ALA A 305 -3.29 8.08 9.19
CA ALA A 305 -3.46 9.37 9.87
C ALA A 305 -4.93 9.83 9.89
N ALA A 306 -5.67 9.58 8.82
CA ALA A 306 -7.09 9.89 8.71
C ALA A 306 -7.98 8.97 9.57
N GLY A 307 -7.59 7.71 9.75
CA GLY A 307 -8.35 6.72 10.54
C GLY A 307 -8.42 7.05 12.03
N THR A 308 -7.57 7.93 12.54
CA THR A 308 -7.63 8.45 13.93
C THR A 308 -8.64 9.58 14.12
N TRP A 309 -9.28 10.06 13.06
CA TRP A 309 -10.24 11.16 13.11
C TRP A 309 -11.66 10.66 13.39
N GLU A 310 -12.32 11.24 14.38
CA GLU A 310 -13.69 10.83 14.79
C GLU A 310 -14.72 10.93 13.65
N GLY A 311 -14.55 11.86 12.71
CA GLY A 311 -15.38 11.95 11.50
C GLY A 311 -15.21 10.77 10.53
N ALA A 312 -14.13 10.01 10.59
CA ALA A 312 -13.94 8.81 9.76
C ALA A 312 -14.90 7.68 10.14
N ALA A 313 -15.26 7.59 11.42
CA ALA A 313 -16.25 6.63 11.91
C ALA A 313 -17.66 6.85 11.33
N VAL A 314 -18.03 8.10 11.05
CA VAL A 314 -19.31 8.45 10.41
C VAL A 314 -19.35 7.98 8.95
N ILE A 315 -18.21 8.01 8.26
CA ILE A 315 -18.10 7.53 6.88
C ILE A 315 -18.29 6.00 6.81
N ASP A 316 -17.78 5.26 7.79
CA ASP A 316 -17.94 3.78 7.85
C ASP A 316 -19.36 3.35 8.20
N HIS A 317 -20.05 4.07 9.06
CA HIS A 317 -21.44 3.74 9.42
C HIS A 317 -22.45 3.98 8.28
N MET A 318 -22.22 4.97 7.43
CA MET A 318 -23.07 5.23 6.25
C MET A 318 -22.94 4.13 5.19
N ALA A 319 -21.78 3.45 5.10
CA ALA A 319 -21.55 2.33 4.19
C ALA A 319 -22.21 1.01 4.64
N MET A 320 -22.62 0.88 5.90
CA MET A 320 -23.30 -0.31 6.45
C MET A 320 -24.83 -0.27 6.32
N ILE A 321 -25.41 0.86 5.88
CA ILE A 321 -26.85 1.07 5.79
C ILE A 321 -27.36 1.03 4.33
N GLY A 322 -26.46 0.79 3.35
CA GLY A 322 -26.78 0.72 1.92
C GLY A 322 -26.95 -0.71 1.39
#